data_158c366063f1c9a90fcdccfa1c2ab480
#
_entry.id   158c366063f1c9a90fcdccfa1c2ab480
#
_cell.length_a   1.000
_cell.length_b   1.000
_cell.length_c   1.000
_cell.angle_alpha   90.00
_cell.angle_beta   90.00
_cell.angle_gamma   90.00
#
_symmetry.space_group_name_H-M   'P 1'
#
loop_
_entity.id
_entity.type
_entity.pdbx_description
1 polymer ?
#
loop_
_entity_poly.entity_id
_entity_poly.type
_entity_poly.pdbx_seq_one_letter_code
_entity_poly.pdbx_strand_id
1 'polypeptide(L)'
;LVQGKEVRKSSQNIEDDVPIVVLDAVEFVSRAGHKLARALDEFAEIQVNGRNCLDVGASTGGFTDVLLRMGAELVVAVDVGHDQMVAELFDHQRVFALEGFNARDMTLERLRSATKLDIDEDFFQLVVADVSFISLTLVMPAMREVARAADFVLLIKPQFEVGKDSLSANGIVNDHRLRAQAIKQVVACADELGLGVRGLVKSGLPGTHGNIEYVLWISANEPKNGSKWSDQIEEIAREAK
;
A
#
# COMPACT_ATOMS: atom_id res chain seq x y z
N LEU A 1 16.20 -14.56 -17.56
CA LEU A 1 17.02 -15.77 -17.53
C LEU A 1 18.28 -15.55 -18.36
N VAL A 2 19.42 -15.99 -17.87
CA VAL A 2 20.69 -16.08 -18.61
C VAL A 2 21.04 -17.56 -18.75
N GLN A 3 21.18 -18.06 -19.96
CA GLN A 3 21.38 -19.49 -20.25
C GLN A 3 20.34 -20.40 -19.52
N GLY A 4 19.08 -19.98 -19.49
CA GLY A 4 18.00 -20.73 -18.82
C GLY A 4 18.01 -20.67 -17.28
N LYS A 5 18.95 -19.94 -16.65
CA LYS A 5 19.02 -19.77 -15.20
C LYS A 5 18.56 -18.36 -14.79
N GLU A 6 17.82 -18.27 -13.69
CA GLU A 6 17.38 -17.01 -13.13
C GLU A 6 18.57 -16.20 -12.58
N VAL A 7 18.71 -14.94 -13.02
CA VAL A 7 19.71 -14.01 -12.51
C VAL A 7 19.06 -13.18 -11.40
N ARG A 8 19.60 -13.29 -10.19
CA ARG A 8 19.06 -12.63 -8.98
C ARG A 8 19.82 -11.36 -8.56
N LYS A 9 20.96 -11.09 -9.18
CA LYS A 9 21.76 -9.90 -8.85
C LYS A 9 21.96 -9.06 -10.09
N SER A 10 21.60 -7.78 -10.03
CA SER A 10 21.82 -6.82 -11.13
C SER A 10 23.29 -6.56 -11.44
N SER A 11 24.19 -6.87 -10.51
CA SER A 11 25.64 -6.74 -10.65
C SER A 11 26.34 -8.03 -11.12
N GLN A 12 25.60 -9.04 -11.58
CA GLN A 12 26.20 -10.25 -12.11
C GLN A 12 26.84 -9.96 -13.48
N ASN A 13 28.14 -10.24 -13.61
CA ASN A 13 28.80 -10.16 -14.90
C ASN A 13 28.28 -11.25 -15.83
N ILE A 14 27.91 -10.87 -17.03
CA ILE A 14 27.42 -11.74 -18.11
C ILE A 14 28.36 -11.53 -19.29
N GLU A 15 28.74 -12.61 -19.96
CA GLU A 15 29.54 -12.54 -21.18
C GLU A 15 28.74 -11.82 -22.31
N ASP A 16 29.42 -11.04 -23.14
CA ASP A 16 28.78 -10.10 -24.08
C ASP A 16 27.82 -10.73 -25.11
N ASP A 17 27.95 -12.00 -25.42
CA ASP A 17 27.15 -12.72 -26.43
C ASP A 17 26.09 -13.67 -25.86
N VAL A 18 25.80 -13.59 -24.56
CA VAL A 18 24.81 -14.48 -23.91
C VAL A 18 23.40 -13.92 -24.06
N PRO A 19 22.46 -14.67 -24.68
CA PRO A 19 21.08 -14.22 -24.80
C PRO A 19 20.42 -14.05 -23.43
N ILE A 20 19.92 -12.84 -23.15
CA ILE A 20 19.13 -12.53 -21.96
C ILE A 20 17.66 -12.70 -22.33
N VAL A 21 17.00 -13.65 -21.68
CA VAL A 21 15.53 -13.76 -21.76
C VAL A 21 14.95 -13.05 -20.56
N VAL A 22 14.30 -11.92 -20.80
CA VAL A 22 13.45 -11.28 -19.81
C VAL A 22 12.17 -12.11 -19.78
N LEU A 23 11.88 -12.72 -18.63
CA LEU A 23 10.56 -13.32 -18.42
C LEU A 23 9.56 -12.17 -18.43
N ASP A 24 8.41 -12.36 -19.10
CA ASP A 24 7.29 -11.40 -19.08
C ASP A 24 6.79 -11.23 -17.63
N ALA A 25 7.52 -10.48 -16.84
CA ALA A 25 7.02 -9.97 -15.58
C ALA A 25 5.95 -8.93 -15.95
N VAL A 26 4.79 -9.01 -15.35
CA VAL A 26 3.80 -7.94 -15.43
C VAL A 26 4.50 -6.66 -14.96
N GLU A 27 4.82 -5.77 -15.89
CA GLU A 27 5.42 -4.49 -15.55
C GLU A 27 4.29 -3.54 -15.10
N PHE A 28 4.29 -3.18 -13.83
CA PHE A 28 3.49 -2.07 -13.32
C PHE A 28 4.27 -0.76 -13.50
N VAL A 29 3.57 0.36 -13.52
CA VAL A 29 4.19 1.70 -13.68
C VAL A 29 5.22 2.02 -12.60
N SER A 30 5.22 1.29 -11.48
CA SER A 30 6.25 1.38 -10.45
C SER A 30 6.39 0.09 -9.65
N ARG A 31 7.50 -0.01 -8.88
CA ARG A 31 7.75 -1.14 -7.95
C ARG A 31 6.67 -1.30 -6.89
N ALA A 32 5.97 -0.22 -6.53
CA ALA A 32 4.87 -0.26 -5.56
C ALA A 32 3.74 -1.18 -6.04
N GLY A 33 3.42 -1.17 -7.34
CA GLY A 33 2.40 -2.04 -7.92
C GLY A 33 2.62 -3.53 -7.61
N HIS A 34 3.86 -4.00 -7.68
CA HIS A 34 4.17 -5.41 -7.34
C HIS A 34 3.87 -5.75 -5.87
N LYS A 35 3.98 -4.78 -4.94
CA LYS A 35 3.66 -5.01 -3.52
C LYS A 35 2.16 -5.20 -3.33
N LEU A 36 1.34 -4.33 -3.97
CA LEU A 36 -0.11 -4.44 -3.89
C LEU A 36 -0.60 -5.71 -4.61
N ALA A 37 -0.13 -5.98 -5.84
CA ALA A 37 -0.53 -7.16 -6.60
C ALA A 37 -0.28 -8.44 -5.80
N ARG A 38 0.93 -8.59 -5.23
CA ARG A 38 1.25 -9.73 -4.38
C ARG A 38 0.36 -9.82 -3.15
N ALA A 39 0.08 -8.69 -2.48
CA ALA A 39 -0.79 -8.70 -1.31
C ALA A 39 -2.23 -9.12 -1.66
N LEU A 40 -2.74 -8.68 -2.82
CA LEU A 40 -4.07 -9.09 -3.28
C LEU A 40 -4.12 -10.56 -3.72
N ASP A 41 -3.02 -11.13 -4.22
CA ASP A 41 -2.91 -12.57 -4.47
C ASP A 41 -2.97 -13.38 -3.15
N GLU A 42 -2.29 -12.93 -2.10
CA GLU A 42 -2.32 -13.54 -0.76
C GLU A 42 -3.70 -13.35 -0.08
N PHE A 43 -4.35 -12.21 -0.32
CA PHE A 43 -5.67 -11.87 0.20
C PHE A 43 -6.78 -12.09 -0.85
N ALA A 44 -6.84 -13.31 -1.40
CA ALA A 44 -7.69 -13.65 -2.54
C ALA A 44 -9.21 -13.38 -2.33
N GLU A 45 -9.64 -13.15 -1.10
CA GLU A 45 -11.03 -12.76 -0.79
C GLU A 45 -11.33 -11.30 -1.14
N ILE A 46 -10.31 -10.46 -1.32
CA ILE A 46 -10.50 -9.06 -1.70
C ILE A 46 -10.94 -8.98 -3.16
N GLN A 47 -12.15 -8.51 -3.37
CA GLN A 47 -12.67 -8.25 -4.71
C GLN A 47 -12.31 -6.81 -5.11
N VAL A 48 -11.67 -6.63 -6.26
CA VAL A 48 -11.36 -5.31 -6.84
C VAL A 48 -12.31 -4.98 -7.97
N ASN A 49 -12.66 -5.99 -8.76
CA ASN A 49 -13.49 -5.81 -9.96
C ASN A 49 -14.85 -5.16 -9.64
N GLY A 50 -15.17 -4.09 -10.35
CA GLY A 50 -16.41 -3.34 -10.20
C GLY A 50 -16.51 -2.47 -8.95
N ARG A 51 -15.43 -2.31 -8.17
CA ARG A 51 -15.39 -1.44 -6.98
C ARG A 51 -14.89 -0.05 -7.28
N ASN A 52 -15.44 0.94 -6.59
CA ASN A 52 -14.85 2.26 -6.47
C ASN A 52 -13.74 2.20 -5.43
N CYS A 53 -12.53 2.56 -5.82
CA CYS A 53 -11.33 2.46 -5.00
C CYS A 53 -10.78 3.85 -4.65
N LEU A 54 -10.16 3.95 -3.46
CA LEU A 54 -9.40 5.11 -3.03
C LEU A 54 -7.93 4.70 -2.89
N ASP A 55 -7.03 5.36 -3.63
CA ASP A 55 -5.57 5.17 -3.56
C ASP A 55 -4.94 6.35 -2.82
N VAL A 56 -4.38 6.11 -1.64
CA VAL A 56 -3.83 7.14 -0.75
C VAL A 56 -2.30 7.08 -0.76
N GLY A 57 -1.67 8.14 -1.28
CA GLY A 57 -0.23 8.16 -1.56
C GLY A 57 0.07 7.56 -2.93
N ALA A 58 -0.69 7.98 -3.93
CA ALA A 58 -0.66 7.38 -5.27
C ALA A 58 0.69 7.55 -5.99
N SER A 59 1.43 8.63 -5.72
CA SER A 59 2.73 8.93 -6.32
C SER A 59 2.71 8.73 -7.85
N THR A 60 3.56 7.86 -8.41
CA THR A 60 3.60 7.55 -9.85
C THR A 60 2.41 6.72 -10.35
N GLY A 61 1.53 6.25 -9.47
CA GLY A 61 0.32 5.49 -9.82
C GLY A 61 0.46 3.97 -9.75
N GLY A 62 1.47 3.45 -9.02
CA GLY A 62 1.70 2.00 -8.97
C GLY A 62 0.53 1.19 -8.41
N PHE A 63 -0.13 1.66 -7.36
CA PHE A 63 -1.31 1.01 -6.81
C PHE A 63 -2.52 1.24 -7.71
N THR A 64 -2.71 2.44 -8.22
CA THR A 64 -3.76 2.78 -9.20
C THR A 64 -3.72 1.86 -10.43
N ASP A 65 -2.52 1.59 -11.00
CA ASP A 65 -2.34 0.68 -12.14
C ASP A 65 -2.83 -0.75 -11.83
N VAL A 66 -2.47 -1.28 -10.65
CA VAL A 66 -2.95 -2.59 -10.19
C VAL A 66 -4.46 -2.63 -10.08
N LEU A 67 -5.06 -1.64 -9.44
CA LEU A 67 -6.51 -1.56 -9.25
C LEU A 67 -7.25 -1.53 -10.59
N LEU A 68 -6.78 -0.73 -11.56
CA LEU A 68 -7.37 -0.65 -12.90
C LEU A 68 -7.27 -1.99 -13.65
N ARG A 69 -6.11 -2.66 -13.60
CA ARG A 69 -5.89 -3.97 -14.25
C ARG A 69 -6.73 -5.06 -13.62
N MET A 70 -7.02 -4.97 -12.33
CA MET A 70 -7.91 -5.88 -11.62
C MET A 70 -9.40 -5.51 -11.77
N GLY A 71 -9.73 -4.51 -12.60
CA GLY A 71 -11.10 -4.18 -13.00
C GLY A 71 -11.82 -3.23 -12.03
N ALA A 72 -11.11 -2.39 -11.28
CA ALA A 72 -11.76 -1.32 -10.51
C ALA A 72 -12.67 -0.49 -11.41
N GLU A 73 -13.88 -0.18 -10.95
CA GLU A 73 -14.83 0.67 -11.68
C GLU A 73 -14.28 2.10 -11.80
N LEU A 74 -13.76 2.60 -10.69
CA LEU A 74 -13.20 3.95 -10.58
C LEU A 74 -12.11 3.97 -9.51
N VAL A 75 -11.07 4.79 -9.70
CA VAL A 75 -10.03 5.06 -8.70
C VAL A 75 -9.94 6.56 -8.46
N VAL A 76 -10.15 6.99 -7.21
CA VAL A 76 -9.75 8.32 -6.75
C VAL A 76 -8.36 8.17 -6.15
N ALA A 77 -7.38 8.81 -6.76
CA ALA A 77 -5.97 8.72 -6.37
C ALA A 77 -5.51 10.03 -5.74
N VAL A 78 -5.13 10.03 -4.49
CA VAL A 78 -4.73 11.25 -3.76
C VAL A 78 -3.26 11.22 -3.40
N ASP A 79 -2.55 12.32 -3.64
CA ASP A 79 -1.16 12.50 -3.23
C ASP A 79 -0.88 13.95 -2.87
N VAL A 80 0.04 14.17 -1.91
CA VAL A 80 0.50 15.51 -1.51
C VAL A 80 1.48 16.09 -2.52
N GLY A 81 2.13 15.26 -3.33
CA GLY A 81 3.04 15.64 -4.40
C GLY A 81 2.32 16.22 -5.61
N HIS A 82 3.11 16.72 -6.55
CA HIS A 82 2.65 17.25 -7.82
C HIS A 82 3.46 16.64 -8.96
N ASP A 83 2.84 16.50 -10.12
CA ASP A 83 3.47 16.05 -11.37
C ASP A 83 4.19 14.70 -11.23
N GLN A 84 3.63 13.78 -10.40
CA GLN A 84 4.24 12.47 -10.16
C GLN A 84 3.58 11.35 -10.93
N MET A 85 2.25 11.37 -11.06
CA MET A 85 1.52 10.29 -11.72
C MET A 85 1.87 10.24 -13.21
N VAL A 86 2.09 9.03 -13.72
CA VAL A 86 2.35 8.85 -15.16
C VAL A 86 1.15 9.29 -15.99
N ALA A 87 1.41 9.90 -17.16
CA ALA A 87 0.38 10.52 -17.99
C ALA A 87 -0.76 9.55 -18.36
N GLU A 88 -0.43 8.28 -18.66
CA GLU A 88 -1.41 7.27 -19.03
C GLU A 88 -2.46 7.02 -17.92
N LEU A 89 -2.06 7.14 -16.67
CA LEU A 89 -2.98 6.98 -15.52
C LEU A 89 -3.67 8.31 -15.19
N PHE A 90 -2.94 9.42 -15.27
CA PHE A 90 -3.49 10.74 -14.96
C PHE A 90 -4.65 11.10 -15.90
N ASP A 91 -4.51 10.77 -17.21
CA ASP A 91 -5.53 11.02 -18.24
C ASP A 91 -6.54 9.89 -18.40
N HIS A 92 -6.47 8.84 -17.55
CA HIS A 92 -7.32 7.67 -17.71
C HIS A 92 -8.76 7.96 -17.25
N GLN A 93 -9.77 7.61 -18.05
CA GLN A 93 -11.19 7.94 -17.82
C GLN A 93 -11.77 7.44 -16.47
N ARG A 94 -11.20 6.39 -15.89
CA ARG A 94 -11.61 5.83 -14.59
C ARG A 94 -10.73 6.29 -13.43
N VAL A 95 -9.82 7.26 -13.63
CA VAL A 95 -8.93 7.79 -12.59
C VAL A 95 -9.23 9.26 -12.35
N PHE A 96 -9.37 9.61 -11.09
CA PHE A 96 -9.42 10.98 -10.60
C PHE A 96 -8.16 11.24 -9.77
N ALA A 97 -7.13 11.75 -10.41
CA ALA A 97 -5.87 12.09 -9.75
C ALA A 97 -5.98 13.44 -9.06
N LEU A 98 -5.81 13.45 -7.75
CA LEU A 98 -5.85 14.65 -6.90
C LEU A 98 -4.46 14.90 -6.32
N GLU A 99 -3.64 15.64 -7.04
CA GLU A 99 -2.31 16.06 -6.61
C GLU A 99 -2.38 17.29 -5.69
N GLY A 100 -1.36 17.48 -4.83
CA GLY A 100 -1.37 18.51 -3.81
C GLY A 100 -2.45 18.28 -2.72
N PHE A 101 -2.99 17.08 -2.63
CA PHE A 101 -4.07 16.73 -1.72
C PHE A 101 -3.52 16.04 -0.46
N ASN A 102 -3.60 16.73 0.68
CA ASN A 102 -3.17 16.15 1.95
C ASN A 102 -4.22 15.17 2.49
N ALA A 103 -3.87 13.89 2.54
CA ALA A 103 -4.75 12.82 3.01
C ALA A 103 -5.20 12.97 4.48
N ARG A 104 -4.44 13.68 5.32
CA ARG A 104 -4.86 13.95 6.71
C ARG A 104 -6.10 14.84 6.80
N ASP A 105 -6.27 15.71 5.81
CA ASP A 105 -7.36 16.70 5.78
C ASP A 105 -8.48 16.24 4.83
N MET A 106 -8.50 14.95 4.47
CA MET A 106 -9.48 14.37 3.57
C MET A 106 -10.86 14.31 4.23
N THR A 107 -11.86 14.84 3.54
CA THR A 107 -13.28 14.78 3.91
C THR A 107 -14.11 14.49 2.67
N LEU A 108 -15.33 14.01 2.85
CA LEU A 108 -16.29 13.81 1.75
C LEU A 108 -16.52 15.10 0.95
N GLU A 109 -16.63 16.24 1.62
CA GLU A 109 -16.83 17.54 0.98
C GLU A 109 -15.66 17.90 0.07
N ARG A 110 -14.42 17.74 0.55
CA ARG A 110 -13.21 18.01 -0.25
C ARG A 110 -13.09 17.07 -1.45
N LEU A 111 -13.39 15.78 -1.28
CA LEU A 111 -13.39 14.83 -2.38
C LEU A 111 -14.46 15.17 -3.44
N ARG A 112 -15.69 15.45 -3.03
CA ARG A 112 -16.76 15.91 -3.93
C ARG A 112 -16.38 17.18 -4.69
N SER A 113 -15.81 18.15 -3.97
CA SER A 113 -15.39 19.42 -4.57
C SER A 113 -14.32 19.22 -5.63
N ALA A 114 -13.34 18.34 -5.37
CA ALA A 114 -12.21 18.09 -6.28
C ALA A 114 -12.59 17.22 -7.48
N THR A 115 -13.35 16.16 -7.26
CA THR A 115 -13.70 15.18 -8.31
C THR A 115 -14.96 15.52 -9.08
N LYS A 116 -15.88 16.31 -8.49
CA LYS A 116 -17.27 16.55 -8.96
C LYS A 116 -18.14 15.29 -8.96
N LEU A 117 -17.70 14.23 -8.29
CA LEU A 117 -18.49 13.01 -8.10
C LEU A 117 -19.40 13.15 -6.87
N ASP A 118 -20.51 12.40 -6.88
CA ASP A 118 -21.39 12.29 -5.72
C ASP A 118 -20.88 11.18 -4.77
N ILE A 119 -19.87 11.53 -3.98
CA ILE A 119 -19.17 10.62 -3.05
C ILE A 119 -19.85 10.70 -1.69
N ASP A 120 -20.40 9.59 -1.22
CA ASP A 120 -20.87 9.41 0.16
C ASP A 120 -19.93 8.50 0.97
N GLU A 121 -20.27 8.18 2.20
CA GLU A 121 -19.46 7.34 3.09
C GLU A 121 -19.36 5.88 2.66
N ASP A 122 -20.20 5.40 1.76
CA ASP A 122 -20.23 4.03 1.23
C ASP A 122 -19.73 3.96 -0.23
N PHE A 123 -19.34 5.11 -0.80
CA PHE A 123 -18.88 5.21 -2.19
C PHE A 123 -17.65 4.34 -2.46
N PHE A 124 -16.69 4.31 -1.54
CA PHE A 124 -15.49 3.49 -1.67
C PHE A 124 -15.67 2.15 -0.98
N GLN A 125 -15.45 1.06 -1.72
CA GLN A 125 -15.49 -0.30 -1.18
C GLN A 125 -14.10 -0.88 -0.92
N LEU A 126 -13.04 -0.23 -1.45
CA LEU A 126 -11.64 -0.59 -1.20
C LEU A 126 -10.78 0.67 -1.07
N VAL A 127 -10.02 0.73 -0.01
CA VAL A 127 -8.99 1.76 0.21
C VAL A 127 -7.62 1.09 0.20
N VAL A 128 -6.71 1.59 -0.62
CA VAL A 128 -5.30 1.17 -0.60
C VAL A 128 -4.44 2.35 -0.16
N ALA A 129 -3.33 2.10 0.55
CA ALA A 129 -2.47 3.19 0.98
C ALA A 129 -0.99 2.80 0.95
N ASP A 130 -0.18 3.66 0.30
CA ASP A 130 1.28 3.60 0.24
C ASP A 130 1.90 4.97 0.59
N VAL A 131 1.66 5.44 1.82
CA VAL A 131 2.11 6.75 2.28
C VAL A 131 3.58 6.73 2.73
N SER A 132 4.28 7.84 2.55
CA SER A 132 5.68 8.02 2.96
C SER A 132 5.84 9.27 3.81
N PHE A 133 6.81 9.25 4.73
CA PHE A 133 7.16 10.36 5.62
C PHE A 133 6.07 10.77 6.63
N ILE A 134 5.06 9.94 6.80
CA ILE A 134 3.96 10.10 7.73
C ILE A 134 3.56 8.72 8.27
N SER A 135 3.13 8.67 9.54
CA SER A 135 2.53 7.44 10.10
C SER A 135 1.14 7.20 9.54
N LEU A 136 0.82 5.93 9.23
CA LEU A 136 -0.54 5.51 8.87
C LEU A 136 -1.58 5.91 9.93
N THR A 137 -1.20 5.89 11.21
CA THR A 137 -2.10 6.25 12.31
C THR A 137 -2.63 7.69 12.22
N LEU A 138 -1.92 8.57 11.50
CA LEU A 138 -2.33 9.97 11.30
C LEU A 138 -3.28 10.16 10.10
N VAL A 139 -3.33 9.21 9.16
CA VAL A 139 -4.19 9.31 7.96
C VAL A 139 -5.37 8.35 8.02
N MET A 140 -5.27 7.26 8.77
CA MET A 140 -6.35 6.26 8.93
C MET A 140 -7.68 6.86 9.40
N PRO A 141 -7.73 7.83 10.35
CA PRO A 141 -8.99 8.45 10.75
C PRO A 141 -9.73 9.09 9.57
N ALA A 142 -9.01 9.85 8.72
CA ALA A 142 -9.61 10.50 7.56
C ALA A 142 -10.04 9.48 6.48
N MET A 143 -9.25 8.42 6.25
CA MET A 143 -9.66 7.32 5.36
C MET A 143 -10.94 6.65 5.86
N ARG A 144 -11.03 6.39 7.18
CA ARG A 144 -12.22 5.76 7.81
C ARG A 144 -13.46 6.63 7.72
N GLU A 145 -13.31 7.94 7.78
CA GLU A 145 -14.42 8.90 7.66
C GLU A 145 -15.06 8.86 6.27
N VAL A 146 -14.26 8.74 5.20
CA VAL A 146 -14.74 8.79 3.82
C VAL A 146 -15.08 7.42 3.22
N ALA A 147 -14.78 6.33 3.94
CA ALA A 147 -14.97 4.95 3.45
C ALA A 147 -15.43 4.02 4.59
N ARG A 148 -16.69 4.18 5.02
CA ARG A 148 -17.19 3.53 6.24
C ARG A 148 -17.44 2.04 6.12
N ALA A 149 -17.70 1.53 4.93
CA ALA A 149 -17.97 0.10 4.71
C ALA A 149 -16.84 -0.62 3.95
N ALA A 150 -15.68 0.02 3.80
CA ALA A 150 -14.60 -0.48 2.95
C ALA A 150 -13.73 -1.55 3.60
N ASP A 151 -13.06 -2.31 2.72
CA ASP A 151 -11.80 -2.99 3.03
C ASP A 151 -10.63 -2.02 2.86
N PHE A 152 -9.58 -2.15 3.69
CA PHE A 152 -8.38 -1.33 3.62
C PHE A 152 -7.15 -2.23 3.48
N VAL A 153 -6.31 -1.94 2.49
CA VAL A 153 -5.03 -2.61 2.24
C VAL A 153 -3.90 -1.59 2.41
N LEU A 154 -3.22 -1.64 3.53
CA LEU A 154 -2.30 -0.61 3.98
C LEU A 154 -0.86 -1.11 3.98
N LEU A 155 0.04 -0.40 3.30
CA LEU A 155 1.48 -0.68 3.35
C LEU A 155 2.10 -0.06 4.60
N ILE A 156 2.40 -0.90 5.59
CA ILE A 156 3.09 -0.49 6.82
C ILE A 156 4.58 -0.36 6.54
N LYS A 157 5.11 0.81 6.76
CA LYS A 157 6.53 1.14 6.64
C LYS A 157 7.10 1.42 8.03
N PRO A 158 7.75 0.47 8.70
CA PRO A 158 8.20 0.63 10.08
C PRO A 158 9.02 1.91 10.32
N GLN A 159 9.80 2.34 9.33
CA GLN A 159 10.62 3.54 9.41
C GLN A 159 9.81 4.85 9.58
N PHE A 160 8.52 4.84 9.26
CA PHE A 160 7.64 6.00 9.45
C PHE A 160 6.70 5.85 10.66
N GLU A 161 6.73 4.69 11.31
CA GLU A 161 5.89 4.40 12.49
C GLU A 161 6.66 4.52 13.83
N VAL A 162 7.95 4.14 13.88
CA VAL A 162 8.70 4.00 15.14
C VAL A 162 9.37 5.29 15.64
N GLY A 163 9.28 6.40 14.92
CA GLY A 163 9.98 7.63 15.27
C GLY A 163 11.46 7.65 14.84
N LYS A 164 12.00 8.87 14.68
CA LYS A 164 13.33 9.07 14.09
C LYS A 164 14.48 8.51 14.93
N ASP A 165 14.35 8.55 16.26
CA ASP A 165 15.41 8.10 17.19
C ASP A 165 15.59 6.57 17.18
N SER A 166 14.65 5.84 16.63
CA SER A 166 14.68 4.37 16.50
C SER A 166 15.30 3.88 15.18
N LEU A 167 15.71 4.79 14.31
CA LEU A 167 16.27 4.46 13.01
C LEU A 167 17.79 4.33 13.07
N SER A 168 18.35 3.40 12.27
CA SER A 168 19.79 3.40 11.99
C SER A 168 20.20 4.67 11.23
N ALA A 169 21.50 4.93 11.14
CA ALA A 169 22.06 6.05 10.36
C ALA A 169 21.57 6.08 8.90
N ASN A 170 21.20 4.92 8.35
CA ASN A 170 20.68 4.78 6.97
C ASN A 170 19.14 4.77 6.91
N GLY A 171 18.45 5.11 7.99
CA GLY A 171 16.97 5.11 8.02
C GLY A 171 16.34 3.72 8.01
N ILE A 172 17.08 2.67 8.42
CA ILE A 172 16.59 1.28 8.41
C ILE A 172 16.18 0.85 9.82
N VAL A 173 15.04 0.19 9.94
CA VAL A 173 14.58 -0.48 11.17
C VAL A 173 15.10 -1.91 11.20
N ASN A 174 16.29 -2.11 11.81
CA ASN A 174 16.94 -3.42 11.87
C ASN A 174 16.35 -4.33 12.96
N ASP A 175 15.90 -3.75 14.08
CA ASP A 175 15.35 -4.51 15.20
C ASP A 175 13.93 -5.01 14.88
N HIS A 176 13.75 -6.33 14.93
CA HIS A 176 12.44 -6.95 14.71
C HIS A 176 11.39 -6.53 15.75
N ARG A 177 11.81 -6.18 16.98
CA ARG A 177 10.91 -5.69 18.02
C ARG A 177 10.31 -4.34 17.65
N LEU A 178 11.12 -3.46 17.04
CA LEU A 178 10.65 -2.17 16.54
C LEU A 178 9.71 -2.37 15.35
N ARG A 179 9.98 -3.33 14.46
CA ARG A 179 9.05 -3.68 13.38
C ARG A 179 7.72 -4.20 13.92
N ALA A 180 7.76 -5.10 14.92
CA ALA A 180 6.56 -5.58 15.59
C ALA A 180 5.80 -4.43 16.27
N GLN A 181 6.51 -3.51 16.94
CA GLN A 181 5.91 -2.32 17.55
C GLN A 181 5.19 -1.46 16.49
N ALA A 182 5.81 -1.20 15.35
CA ALA A 182 5.22 -0.45 14.24
C ALA A 182 3.90 -1.06 13.77
N ILE A 183 3.88 -2.39 13.56
CA ILE A 183 2.67 -3.10 13.15
C ILE A 183 1.59 -3.01 14.24
N LYS A 184 1.95 -3.25 15.51
CA LYS A 184 1.02 -3.17 16.64
C LYS A 184 0.39 -1.78 16.79
N GLN A 185 1.14 -0.71 16.54
CA GLN A 185 0.61 0.66 16.59
C GLN A 185 -0.48 0.89 15.52
N VAL A 186 -0.24 0.41 14.28
CA VAL A 186 -1.22 0.53 13.20
C VAL A 186 -2.46 -0.33 13.48
N VAL A 187 -2.27 -1.55 13.98
CA VAL A 187 -3.37 -2.45 14.38
C VAL A 187 -4.19 -1.86 15.53
N ALA A 188 -3.54 -1.27 16.53
CA ALA A 188 -4.24 -0.61 17.64
C ALA A 188 -5.08 0.58 17.14
N CYS A 189 -4.56 1.38 16.22
CA CYS A 189 -5.31 2.46 15.58
C CYS A 189 -6.51 1.90 14.78
N ALA A 190 -6.35 0.79 14.07
CA ALA A 190 -7.47 0.13 13.39
C ALA A 190 -8.58 -0.28 14.38
N ASP A 191 -8.22 -0.91 15.50
CA ASP A 191 -9.16 -1.29 16.55
C ASP A 191 -9.90 -0.05 17.13
N GLU A 192 -9.19 1.07 17.37
CA GLU A 192 -9.81 2.32 17.82
C GLU A 192 -10.84 2.85 16.84
N LEU A 193 -10.58 2.70 15.53
CA LEU A 193 -11.46 3.12 14.43
C LEU A 193 -12.58 2.11 14.13
N GLY A 194 -12.65 0.99 14.86
CA GLY A 194 -13.68 -0.04 14.67
C GLY A 194 -13.42 -0.97 13.50
N LEU A 195 -12.17 -1.09 13.05
CA LEU A 195 -11.74 -1.96 11.96
C LEU A 195 -11.07 -3.21 12.50
N GLY A 196 -11.46 -4.39 12.02
CA GLY A 196 -10.83 -5.66 12.40
C GLY A 196 -9.80 -6.10 11.38
N VAL A 197 -8.75 -6.78 11.85
CA VAL A 197 -7.69 -7.33 11.01
C VAL A 197 -8.16 -8.63 10.35
N ARG A 198 -7.95 -8.75 9.03
CA ARG A 198 -8.22 -9.95 8.24
C ARG A 198 -6.96 -10.62 7.70
N GLY A 199 -5.88 -9.87 7.53
CA GLY A 199 -4.64 -10.41 7.01
C GLY A 199 -3.44 -9.52 7.28
N LEU A 200 -2.27 -10.13 7.39
CA LEU A 200 -0.98 -9.46 7.54
C LEU A 200 0.09 -10.29 6.84
N VAL A 201 0.78 -9.68 5.87
CA VAL A 201 1.85 -10.33 5.11
C VAL A 201 3.06 -9.39 4.95
N LYS A 202 4.23 -9.93 4.61
CA LYS A 202 5.36 -9.12 4.14
C LYS A 202 5.09 -8.65 2.72
N SER A 203 5.48 -7.42 2.40
CA SER A 203 5.26 -6.82 1.07
C SER A 203 5.95 -7.57 -0.08
N GLY A 204 6.89 -8.48 0.25
CA GLY A 204 7.64 -9.29 -0.72
C GLY A 204 8.78 -8.54 -1.41
N LEU A 205 8.71 -7.22 -1.48
CA LEU A 205 9.78 -6.37 -1.98
C LEU A 205 10.26 -5.43 -0.87
N PRO A 206 11.57 -5.22 -0.76
CA PRO A 206 12.09 -4.26 0.21
C PRO A 206 11.70 -2.84 -0.20
N GLY A 207 11.44 -2.01 0.82
CA GLY A 207 11.27 -0.57 0.67
C GLY A 207 12.59 0.13 0.34
N THR A 208 12.54 1.45 0.28
CA THR A 208 13.72 2.30 0.08
C THR A 208 14.79 1.97 1.12
N HIS A 209 16.04 1.93 0.70
CA HIS A 209 17.20 1.54 1.51
C HIS A 209 17.15 0.11 2.07
N GLY A 210 16.16 -0.72 1.68
CA GLY A 210 16.06 -2.11 2.08
C GLY A 210 15.27 -2.37 3.36
N ASN A 211 14.44 -1.45 3.81
CA ASN A 211 13.48 -1.67 4.89
C ASN A 211 12.54 -2.83 4.58
N ILE A 212 12.23 -3.64 5.59
CA ILE A 212 11.16 -4.64 5.51
C ILE A 212 9.85 -3.91 5.73
N GLU A 213 8.91 -4.10 4.81
CA GLU A 213 7.59 -3.49 4.83
C GLU A 213 6.51 -4.58 4.86
N TYR A 214 5.35 -4.25 5.37
CA TYR A 214 4.26 -5.20 5.58
C TYR A 214 2.98 -4.67 4.95
N VAL A 215 2.11 -5.58 4.50
CA VAL A 215 0.78 -5.22 4.02
C VAL A 215 -0.24 -5.75 5.01
N LEU A 216 -1.05 -4.85 5.53
CA LEU A 216 -2.13 -5.11 6.45
C LEU A 216 -3.47 -5.01 5.73
N TRP A 217 -4.30 -6.03 5.83
CA TRP A 217 -5.70 -5.98 5.44
C TRP A 217 -6.57 -5.86 6.67
N ILE A 218 -7.34 -4.78 6.74
CA ILE A 218 -8.34 -4.53 7.76
C ILE A 218 -9.69 -4.25 7.10
N SER A 219 -10.78 -4.52 7.79
CA SER A 219 -12.12 -4.38 7.24
C SER A 219 -13.09 -3.76 8.25
N ALA A 220 -14.00 -2.93 7.73
CA ALA A 220 -15.11 -2.40 8.49
C ALA A 220 -16.16 -3.48 8.82
N ASN A 221 -16.17 -4.58 8.07
CA ASN A 221 -17.08 -5.71 8.24
C ASN A 221 -16.52 -6.79 9.19
N GLU A 222 -15.29 -6.63 9.67
CA GLU A 222 -14.66 -7.52 10.65
C GLU A 222 -14.71 -6.88 12.04
N PRO A 223 -15.14 -7.58 13.09
CA PRO A 223 -15.11 -7.04 14.44
C PRO A 223 -13.68 -6.83 14.92
N LYS A 224 -13.48 -5.85 15.81
CA LYS A 224 -12.17 -5.57 16.44
C LYS A 224 -11.55 -6.86 16.99
N ASN A 225 -10.33 -7.14 16.58
CA ASN A 225 -9.64 -8.39 16.92
C ASN A 225 -8.11 -8.24 16.99
N GLY A 226 -7.58 -7.02 17.02
CA GLY A 226 -6.14 -6.75 16.95
C GLY A 226 -5.33 -7.47 18.03
N SER A 227 -5.90 -7.67 19.23
CA SER A 227 -5.23 -8.42 20.29
C SER A 227 -4.95 -9.89 19.92
N LYS A 228 -5.75 -10.50 19.05
CA LYS A 228 -5.56 -11.88 18.59
C LYS A 228 -4.36 -12.03 17.64
N TRP A 229 -3.88 -10.93 17.07
CA TRP A 229 -2.78 -10.91 16.11
C TRP A 229 -1.40 -10.75 16.73
N SER A 230 -1.32 -10.59 18.07
CA SER A 230 -0.05 -10.26 18.74
C SER A 230 1.07 -11.26 18.45
N ASP A 231 0.80 -12.58 18.53
CA ASP A 231 1.80 -13.62 18.29
C ASP A 231 2.23 -13.67 16.82
N GLN A 232 1.28 -13.56 15.89
CA GLN A 232 1.55 -13.55 14.45
C GLN A 232 2.34 -12.29 14.06
N ILE A 233 2.10 -11.14 14.66
CA ILE A 233 2.87 -9.92 14.45
C ILE A 233 4.33 -10.12 14.90
N GLU A 234 4.55 -10.74 16.05
CA GLU A 234 5.89 -11.04 16.52
C GLU A 234 6.62 -12.02 15.61
N GLU A 235 5.92 -13.05 15.11
CA GLU A 235 6.48 -14.04 14.19
C GLU A 235 6.90 -13.40 12.87
N ILE A 236 5.98 -12.71 12.18
CA ILE A 236 6.26 -12.10 10.87
C ILE A 236 7.33 -11.01 10.96
N ALA A 237 7.41 -10.29 12.08
CA ALA A 237 8.44 -9.28 12.31
C ALA A 237 9.84 -9.88 12.52
N ARG A 238 9.95 -11.11 13.03
CA ARG A 238 11.24 -11.83 13.21
C ARG A 238 11.80 -12.38 11.91
N GLU A 239 10.95 -12.67 10.95
CA GLU A 239 11.43 -13.20 9.68
C GLU A 239 12.44 -12.24 9.04
N ALA A 240 13.67 -12.70 8.89
CA ALA A 240 14.70 -12.00 8.10
C ALA A 240 14.33 -12.01 6.61
N LYS A 241 15.03 -11.20 5.83
CA LYS A 241 14.85 -11.10 4.37
C LYS A 241 14.90 -12.46 3.68
#